data_ddc4255c7280a12e22f2512edf9526ca
#
_entry.id   ddc4255c7280a12e22f2512edf9526ca
#
_cell.length_a   1.000
_cell.length_b   1.000
_cell.length_c   1.000
_cell.angle_alpha   90.00
_cell.angle_beta   90.00
_cell.angle_gamma   90.00
#
_symmetry.space_group_name_H-M   'P 1'
#
loop_
_entity.id
_entity.type
_entity.pdbx_description
1 polymer ?
#
loop_
_entity_poly.entity_id
_entity_poly.type
_entity_poly.pdbx_seq_one_letter_code
_entity_poly.pdbx_strand_id
1 'polypeptide(L)'
;MMNTLDRYIGKSILGSIFATLLTLVGLSAIIKFVEQFRSVGKGTYDIWQAVAFTGLTIPKDIETFFPMAALLGALMALGNLASRSELVVMQAAGFSRFKIGMAVMKTALPLVLLTMVIGEWGIPQTEQFARDMRARALSGGSMLSIKNGVWAKDGNNFVFVRRVTDDAKLNDIYIYTFDQNRNLTELKHANQASYSEDESKWTLRQVNHSMISKDEITTSNRLSEKWETNLTPDKLGAVSLRPTSLSISGLYNYISFLRETGQDVSRFELTFWRKIFQPVSVGVMMLLALSFIFGSLRSVTAGARIVTGICFGFLFYVVNEIFGQMSVVYNMPAVFGALMPSLLFIVMIWWLLSRKRD
;
A
#
# COMPACT_ATOMS: atom_id res chain seq x y z
N MET A 1 3.27 32.01 -8.77
CA MET A 1 2.35 32.60 -7.76
C MET A 1 0.92 32.19 -8.11
N MET A 2 0.11 31.80 -7.13
CA MET A 2 -1.33 31.55 -7.33
C MET A 2 -2.07 32.90 -7.40
N ASN A 3 -2.87 33.07 -8.46
CA ASN A 3 -3.73 34.26 -8.61
C ASN A 3 -4.94 34.14 -7.64
N THR A 4 -5.65 35.21 -7.34
CA THR A 4 -6.81 35.21 -6.43
C THR A 4 -7.86 34.18 -6.86
N LEU A 5 -8.11 34.06 -8.17
CA LEU A 5 -9.03 33.06 -8.74
C LEU A 5 -8.50 31.62 -8.57
N ASP A 6 -7.20 31.38 -8.74
CA ASP A 6 -6.59 30.07 -8.45
C ASP A 6 -6.84 29.67 -6.99
N ARG A 7 -6.69 30.61 -6.06
CA ARG A 7 -6.90 30.39 -4.62
C ARG A 7 -8.38 30.10 -4.29
N TYR A 8 -9.29 30.81 -4.95
CA TYR A 8 -10.73 30.59 -4.77
C TYR A 8 -11.15 29.20 -5.25
N ILE A 9 -10.78 28.83 -6.48
CA ILE A 9 -11.02 27.49 -7.05
C ILE A 9 -10.37 26.43 -6.15
N GLY A 10 -9.11 26.65 -5.75
CA GLY A 10 -8.37 25.74 -4.89
C GLY A 10 -9.04 25.48 -3.55
N LYS A 11 -9.50 26.54 -2.87
CA LYS A 11 -10.21 26.41 -1.58
C LYS A 11 -11.51 25.63 -1.71
N SER A 12 -12.28 25.85 -2.78
CA SER A 12 -13.51 25.11 -3.06
C SER A 12 -13.21 23.62 -3.29
N ILE A 13 -12.17 23.30 -4.09
CA ILE A 13 -11.75 21.92 -4.37
C ILE A 13 -11.24 21.23 -3.10
N LEU A 14 -10.38 21.88 -2.33
CA LEU A 14 -9.84 21.34 -1.07
C LEU A 14 -10.96 20.98 -0.08
N GLY A 15 -11.92 21.88 0.11
CA GLY A 15 -13.06 21.63 1.00
C GLY A 15 -13.90 20.43 0.54
N SER A 16 -14.15 20.32 -0.78
CA SER A 16 -14.92 19.21 -1.34
C SER A 16 -14.15 17.89 -1.29
N ILE A 17 -12.82 17.89 -1.58
CA ILE A 17 -11.98 16.68 -1.46
C ILE A 17 -11.93 16.21 -0.01
N PHE A 18 -11.77 17.14 0.95
CA PHE A 18 -11.76 16.78 2.37
C PHE A 18 -13.08 16.15 2.81
N ALA A 19 -14.22 16.74 2.42
CA ALA A 19 -15.54 16.21 2.74
C ALA A 19 -15.77 14.82 2.14
N THR A 20 -15.42 14.61 0.86
CA THR A 20 -15.55 13.31 0.20
C THR A 20 -14.60 12.27 0.78
N LEU A 21 -13.36 12.66 1.09
CA LEU A 21 -12.37 11.78 1.71
C LEU A 21 -12.83 11.34 3.11
N LEU A 22 -13.33 12.29 3.92
CA LEU A 22 -13.88 11.98 5.24
C LEU A 22 -15.06 10.99 5.15
N THR A 23 -15.93 11.14 4.15
CA THR A 23 -17.05 10.23 3.93
C THR A 23 -16.57 8.83 3.54
N LEU A 24 -15.64 8.71 2.59
CA LEU A 24 -15.11 7.43 2.11
C LEU A 24 -14.30 6.70 3.19
N VAL A 25 -13.41 7.43 3.86
CA VAL A 25 -12.58 6.88 4.95
C VAL A 25 -13.44 6.54 6.16
N GLY A 26 -14.44 7.38 6.49
CA GLY A 26 -15.37 7.09 7.57
C GLY A 26 -16.19 5.83 7.33
N LEU A 27 -16.68 5.63 6.09
CA LEU A 27 -17.39 4.41 5.72
C LEU A 27 -16.46 3.19 5.81
N SER A 28 -15.23 3.30 5.30
CA SER A 28 -14.20 2.24 5.41
C SER A 28 -13.89 1.91 6.87
N ALA A 29 -13.74 2.93 7.72
CA ALA A 29 -13.49 2.76 9.14
C ALA A 29 -14.62 2.00 9.84
N ILE A 30 -15.89 2.31 9.52
CA ILE A 30 -17.04 1.58 10.05
C ILE A 30 -17.01 0.11 9.64
N ILE A 31 -16.78 -0.18 8.36
CA ILE A 31 -16.70 -1.56 7.84
C ILE A 31 -15.56 -2.32 8.54
N LYS A 32 -14.38 -1.73 8.63
CA LYS A 32 -13.22 -2.34 9.32
C LYS A 32 -13.51 -2.56 10.81
N PHE A 33 -14.12 -1.60 11.47
CA PHE A 33 -14.50 -1.75 12.88
C PHE A 33 -15.43 -2.95 13.08
N VAL A 34 -16.46 -3.10 12.24
CA VAL A 34 -17.36 -4.27 12.26
C VAL A 34 -16.60 -5.58 12.03
N GLU A 35 -15.62 -5.59 11.11
CA GLU A 35 -14.75 -6.75 10.90
C GLU A 35 -13.91 -7.08 12.14
N GLN A 36 -13.33 -6.06 12.80
CA GLN A 36 -12.56 -6.23 14.02
C GLN A 36 -13.41 -6.72 15.19
N PHE A 37 -14.69 -6.34 15.22
CA PHE A 37 -15.62 -6.75 16.26
C PHE A 37 -15.76 -8.27 16.36
N ARG A 38 -15.60 -9.01 15.25
CA ARG A 38 -15.59 -10.49 15.23
C ARG A 38 -14.40 -11.10 16.01
N SER A 39 -13.40 -10.30 16.32
CA SER A 39 -12.21 -10.72 17.07
C SER A 39 -12.24 -10.31 18.52
N VAL A 40 -13.17 -9.46 18.94
CA VAL A 40 -13.39 -9.04 20.33
C VAL A 40 -13.73 -10.24 21.20
N GLY A 41 -13.11 -10.33 22.37
CA GLY A 41 -13.27 -11.47 23.31
C GLY A 41 -12.28 -12.63 23.06
N LYS A 42 -11.42 -12.54 22.03
CA LYS A 42 -10.34 -13.52 21.80
C LYS A 42 -9.06 -13.03 22.47
N GLY A 43 -8.47 -13.82 23.36
CA GLY A 43 -7.32 -13.40 24.16
C GLY A 43 -7.65 -12.20 25.04
N THR A 44 -6.84 -11.16 24.96
CA THR A 44 -7.09 -9.86 25.63
C THR A 44 -7.63 -8.79 24.68
N TYR A 45 -8.07 -9.16 23.45
CA TYR A 45 -8.52 -8.21 22.44
C TYR A 45 -9.92 -7.67 22.79
N ASP A 46 -9.99 -6.41 23.18
CA ASP A 46 -11.19 -5.72 23.57
C ASP A 46 -11.71 -4.70 22.53
N ILE A 47 -12.82 -4.04 22.84
CA ILE A 47 -13.43 -3.02 21.95
C ILE A 47 -12.48 -1.83 21.73
N TRP A 48 -11.73 -1.41 22.74
CA TRP A 48 -10.82 -0.28 22.63
C TRP A 48 -9.66 -0.58 21.69
N GLN A 49 -9.16 -1.81 21.69
CA GLN A 49 -8.15 -2.27 20.75
C GLN A 49 -8.70 -2.36 19.32
N ALA A 50 -9.96 -2.73 19.14
CA ALA A 50 -10.61 -2.70 17.84
C ALA A 50 -10.76 -1.25 17.29
N VAL A 51 -11.11 -0.30 18.15
CA VAL A 51 -11.16 1.13 17.80
C VAL A 51 -9.76 1.65 17.46
N ALA A 52 -8.76 1.35 18.30
CA ALA A 52 -7.38 1.76 18.08
C ALA A 52 -6.81 1.18 16.78
N PHE A 53 -7.04 -0.11 16.50
CA PHE A 53 -6.65 -0.76 15.24
C PHE A 53 -7.26 -0.06 14.03
N THR A 54 -8.57 0.22 14.09
CA THR A 54 -9.28 0.92 13.02
C THR A 54 -8.70 2.32 12.81
N GLY A 55 -8.47 3.07 13.88
CA GLY A 55 -7.86 4.41 13.82
C GLY A 55 -6.45 4.42 13.22
N LEU A 56 -5.61 3.48 13.63
CA LEU A 56 -4.24 3.33 13.13
C LEU A 56 -4.18 2.92 11.64
N THR A 57 -5.24 2.32 11.09
CA THR A 57 -5.30 1.99 9.66
C THR A 57 -5.86 3.11 8.78
N ILE A 58 -6.37 4.23 9.36
CA ILE A 58 -6.89 5.39 8.62
C ILE A 58 -5.87 5.97 7.62
N PRO A 59 -4.57 6.17 7.94
CA PRO A 59 -3.62 6.70 6.98
C PRO A 59 -3.55 5.88 5.69
N LYS A 60 -3.66 4.56 5.78
CA LYS A 60 -3.72 3.66 4.63
C LYS A 60 -4.99 3.83 3.81
N ASP A 61 -6.12 4.05 4.45
CA ASP A 61 -7.39 4.31 3.76
C ASP A 61 -7.35 5.64 3.02
N ILE A 62 -6.77 6.68 3.63
CA ILE A 62 -6.54 7.98 2.99
C ILE A 62 -5.75 7.77 1.69
N GLU A 63 -4.61 7.07 1.73
CA GLU A 63 -3.80 6.78 0.52
C GLU A 63 -4.63 6.06 -0.54
N THR A 64 -5.39 5.05 -0.15
CA THR A 64 -6.16 4.19 -1.07
C THR A 64 -7.32 4.92 -1.74
N PHE A 65 -8.08 5.72 -0.99
CA PHE A 65 -9.27 6.41 -1.49
C PHE A 65 -8.96 7.78 -2.09
N PHE A 66 -7.74 8.29 -1.96
CA PHE A 66 -7.39 9.64 -2.37
C PHE A 66 -7.66 9.94 -3.85
N PRO A 67 -7.31 9.07 -4.84
CA PRO A 67 -7.62 9.34 -6.25
C PRO A 67 -9.13 9.46 -6.51
N MET A 68 -9.93 8.63 -5.85
CA MET A 68 -11.40 8.66 -5.95
C MET A 68 -11.99 9.91 -5.29
N ALA A 69 -11.47 10.28 -4.11
CA ALA A 69 -11.87 11.50 -3.41
C ALA A 69 -11.47 12.76 -4.20
N ALA A 70 -10.35 12.75 -4.90
CA ALA A 70 -9.91 13.83 -5.78
C ALA A 70 -10.87 14.00 -6.97
N LEU A 71 -11.30 12.91 -7.61
CA LEU A 71 -12.31 12.95 -8.68
C LEU A 71 -13.64 13.52 -8.17
N LEU A 72 -14.20 12.92 -7.12
CA LEU A 72 -15.49 13.32 -6.55
C LEU A 72 -15.45 14.76 -6.03
N GLY A 73 -14.43 15.11 -5.28
CA GLY A 73 -14.27 16.45 -4.73
C GLY A 73 -14.12 17.53 -5.81
N ALA A 74 -13.34 17.25 -6.86
CA ALA A 74 -13.23 18.15 -7.99
C ALA A 74 -14.55 18.28 -8.77
N LEU A 75 -15.28 17.18 -9.00
CA LEU A 75 -16.61 17.18 -9.63
C LEU A 75 -17.59 18.02 -8.83
N MET A 76 -17.63 17.85 -7.52
CA MET A 76 -18.54 18.61 -6.65
C MET A 76 -18.18 20.09 -6.60
N ALA A 77 -16.91 20.42 -6.40
CA ALA A 77 -16.44 21.81 -6.34
C ALA A 77 -16.70 22.54 -7.65
N LEU A 78 -16.16 22.02 -8.75
CA LEU A 78 -16.33 22.63 -10.07
C LEU A 78 -17.78 22.61 -10.53
N GLY A 79 -18.52 21.57 -10.18
CA GLY A 79 -19.94 21.48 -10.44
C GLY A 79 -20.77 22.54 -9.72
N ASN A 80 -20.45 22.86 -8.47
CA ASN A 80 -21.08 23.96 -7.74
C ASN A 80 -20.75 25.32 -8.38
N LEU A 81 -19.49 25.56 -8.76
CA LEU A 81 -19.10 26.78 -9.49
C LEU A 81 -19.81 26.90 -10.85
N ALA A 82 -20.00 25.76 -11.53
CA ALA A 82 -20.75 25.72 -12.80
C ALA A 82 -22.23 26.04 -12.62
N SER A 83 -22.88 25.44 -11.61
CA SER A 83 -24.31 25.65 -11.35
C SER A 83 -24.66 27.07 -10.90
N ARG A 84 -23.71 27.76 -10.27
CA ARG A 84 -23.83 29.18 -9.90
C ARG A 84 -23.40 30.12 -11.03
N SER A 85 -23.12 29.61 -12.23
CA SER A 85 -22.61 30.39 -13.37
C SER A 85 -21.24 31.07 -13.13
N GLU A 86 -20.57 30.80 -12.03
CA GLU A 86 -19.27 31.40 -11.67
C GLU A 86 -18.18 31.03 -12.69
N LEU A 87 -18.15 29.76 -13.17
CA LEU A 87 -17.21 29.37 -14.23
C LEU A 87 -17.44 30.10 -15.54
N VAL A 88 -18.68 30.47 -15.86
CA VAL A 88 -19.02 31.25 -17.08
C VAL A 88 -18.52 32.69 -16.93
N VAL A 89 -18.75 33.30 -15.78
CA VAL A 89 -18.25 34.65 -15.47
C VAL A 89 -16.72 34.70 -15.52
N MET A 90 -16.03 33.71 -14.95
CA MET A 90 -14.58 33.58 -15.02
C MET A 90 -14.09 33.47 -16.47
N GLN A 91 -14.79 32.70 -17.32
CA GLN A 91 -14.43 32.59 -18.75
C GLN A 91 -14.68 33.89 -19.50
N ALA A 92 -15.78 34.60 -19.21
CA ALA A 92 -16.05 35.93 -19.79
C ALA A 92 -15.02 36.99 -19.38
N ALA A 93 -14.45 36.84 -18.17
CA ALA A 93 -13.34 37.68 -17.68
C ALA A 93 -11.96 37.25 -18.23
N GLY A 94 -11.90 36.37 -19.24
CA GLY A 94 -10.65 35.94 -19.91
C GLY A 94 -9.91 34.76 -19.24
N PHE A 95 -10.56 34.06 -18.29
CA PHE A 95 -10.00 32.87 -17.69
C PHE A 95 -10.33 31.66 -18.59
N SER A 96 -9.38 31.25 -19.43
CA SER A 96 -9.59 30.12 -20.34
C SER A 96 -9.80 28.81 -19.58
N ARG A 97 -10.44 27.79 -20.23
CA ARG A 97 -10.59 26.44 -19.69
C ARG A 97 -9.24 25.83 -19.26
N PHE A 98 -8.17 26.12 -20.01
CA PHE A 98 -6.82 25.69 -19.70
C PHE A 98 -6.30 26.31 -18.39
N LYS A 99 -6.55 27.63 -18.17
CA LYS A 99 -6.18 28.27 -16.89
C LYS A 99 -6.92 27.71 -15.70
N ILE A 100 -8.21 27.35 -15.87
CA ILE A 100 -9.00 26.67 -14.83
C ILE A 100 -8.40 25.28 -14.54
N GLY A 101 -8.07 24.52 -15.58
CA GLY A 101 -7.38 23.23 -15.44
C GLY A 101 -6.04 23.33 -14.72
N MET A 102 -5.26 24.38 -15.03
CA MET A 102 -4.00 24.65 -14.35
C MET A 102 -4.20 25.00 -12.86
N ALA A 103 -5.26 25.74 -12.50
CA ALA A 103 -5.60 26.02 -11.11
C ALA A 103 -5.97 24.73 -10.34
N VAL A 104 -6.72 23.82 -10.98
CA VAL A 104 -7.04 22.50 -10.46
C VAL A 104 -5.78 21.70 -10.20
N MET A 105 -4.86 21.62 -11.18
CA MET A 105 -3.59 20.89 -11.06
C MET A 105 -2.67 21.49 -9.99
N LYS A 106 -2.60 22.82 -9.88
CA LYS A 106 -1.85 23.51 -8.79
C LYS A 106 -2.39 23.14 -7.41
N THR A 107 -3.70 22.92 -7.29
CA THR A 107 -4.33 22.47 -6.05
C THR A 107 -4.06 21.00 -5.76
N ALA A 108 -3.96 20.17 -6.80
CA ALA A 108 -3.64 18.75 -6.67
C ALA A 108 -2.23 18.52 -6.09
N LEU A 109 -1.25 19.29 -6.56
CA LEU A 109 0.17 19.07 -6.25
C LEU A 109 0.49 18.99 -4.74
N PRO A 110 0.11 19.98 -3.89
CA PRO A 110 0.39 19.89 -2.46
C PRO A 110 -0.32 18.72 -1.77
N LEU A 111 -1.53 18.36 -2.23
CA LEU A 111 -2.26 17.23 -1.69
C LEU A 111 -1.58 15.89 -2.03
N VAL A 112 -1.11 15.75 -3.25
CA VAL A 112 -0.34 14.58 -3.69
C VAL A 112 0.95 14.46 -2.89
N LEU A 113 1.68 15.53 -2.71
CA LEU A 113 2.90 15.55 -1.88
C LEU A 113 2.59 15.13 -0.44
N LEU A 114 1.49 15.63 0.12
CA LEU A 114 1.05 15.22 1.47
C LEU A 114 0.75 13.74 1.55
N THR A 115 0.02 13.18 0.59
CA THR A 115 -0.28 11.73 0.58
C THR A 115 0.96 10.88 0.38
N MET A 116 1.95 11.34 -0.42
CA MET A 116 3.24 10.66 -0.55
C MET A 116 4.03 10.65 0.78
N VAL A 117 4.04 11.77 1.49
CA VAL A 117 4.69 11.87 2.81
C VAL A 117 4.02 10.91 3.81
N ILE A 118 2.69 10.89 3.85
CA ILE A 118 1.95 9.93 4.68
C ILE A 118 2.27 8.48 4.27
N GLY A 119 2.37 8.22 2.97
CA GLY A 119 2.69 6.90 2.42
C GLY A 119 4.09 6.41 2.76
N GLU A 120 5.08 7.32 2.85
CA GLU A 120 6.47 6.97 3.12
C GLU A 120 6.74 6.77 4.62
N TRP A 121 6.22 7.66 5.48
CA TRP A 121 6.53 7.63 6.91
C TRP A 121 5.35 7.22 7.79
N GLY A 122 4.15 7.69 7.50
CA GLY A 122 2.99 7.46 8.36
C GLY A 122 2.47 6.02 8.29
N ILE A 123 2.23 5.51 7.08
CA ILE A 123 1.61 4.20 6.87
C ILE A 123 2.44 3.04 7.43
N PRO A 124 3.77 2.94 7.17
CA PRO A 124 4.54 1.82 7.68
C PRO A 124 4.50 1.71 9.20
N GLN A 125 4.67 2.84 9.90
CA GLN A 125 4.68 2.88 11.36
C GLN A 125 3.31 2.56 11.96
N THR A 126 2.24 3.19 11.45
CA THR A 126 0.88 2.98 11.99
C THR A 126 0.35 1.58 11.70
N GLU A 127 0.59 1.04 10.50
CA GLU A 127 0.18 -0.32 10.12
C GLU A 127 0.95 -1.37 10.91
N GLN A 128 2.26 -1.20 11.11
CA GLN A 128 3.06 -2.11 11.91
C GLN A 128 2.58 -2.11 13.35
N PHE A 129 2.46 -0.94 13.97
CA PHE A 129 1.97 -0.82 15.34
C PHE A 129 0.56 -1.41 15.53
N ALA A 130 -0.35 -1.17 14.57
CA ALA A 130 -1.70 -1.74 14.61
C ALA A 130 -1.68 -3.27 14.61
N ARG A 131 -0.84 -3.87 13.75
CA ARG A 131 -0.72 -5.33 13.63
C ARG A 131 -0.09 -5.96 14.86
N ASP A 132 0.97 -5.35 15.38
CA ASP A 132 1.66 -5.83 16.57
C ASP A 132 0.75 -5.77 17.80
N MET A 133 0.04 -4.64 18.00
CA MET A 133 -0.95 -4.49 19.03
C MET A 133 -2.05 -5.57 18.93
N ARG A 134 -2.58 -5.78 17.73
CA ARG A 134 -3.61 -6.80 17.49
C ARG A 134 -3.10 -8.21 17.72
N ALA A 135 -1.89 -8.52 17.24
CA ALA A 135 -1.29 -9.83 17.40
C ALA A 135 -1.03 -10.17 18.87
N ARG A 136 -0.47 -9.23 19.63
CA ARG A 136 -0.26 -9.38 21.09
C ARG A 136 -1.56 -9.60 21.84
N ALA A 137 -2.59 -8.82 21.52
CA ALA A 137 -3.87 -8.93 22.18
C ALA A 137 -4.59 -10.24 21.88
N LEU A 138 -4.55 -10.74 20.64
CA LEU A 138 -5.16 -12.02 20.25
C LEU A 138 -4.43 -13.24 20.83
N SER A 139 -3.12 -13.12 21.11
CA SER A 139 -2.31 -14.18 21.72
C SER A 139 -2.33 -14.18 23.25
N GLY A 140 -3.13 -13.33 23.90
CA GLY A 140 -3.25 -13.30 25.35
C GLY A 140 -2.00 -12.79 26.06
N GLY A 141 -1.22 -11.88 25.40
CA GLY A 141 0.02 -11.32 25.97
C GLY A 141 1.24 -12.22 25.84
N SER A 142 1.10 -13.46 25.37
CA SER A 142 2.25 -14.25 24.98
C SER A 142 2.78 -13.75 23.65
N MET A 143 4.08 -13.46 23.61
CA MET A 143 4.87 -12.94 22.49
C MET A 143 4.35 -13.36 21.11
N LEU A 144 4.54 -12.49 20.13
CA LEU A 144 4.19 -12.64 18.72
C LEU A 144 4.31 -14.09 18.21
N SER A 145 3.29 -14.88 18.48
CA SER A 145 3.11 -16.16 17.83
C SER A 145 2.44 -15.85 16.50
N ILE A 146 3.22 -15.68 15.46
CA ILE A 146 2.70 -15.77 14.09
C ILE A 146 2.14 -17.18 14.02
N LYS A 147 0.82 -17.32 14.00
CA LYS A 147 0.10 -18.61 14.08
C LYS A 147 0.64 -19.67 13.12
N ASN A 148 1.36 -19.26 12.05
CA ASN A 148 1.89 -20.13 11.01
C ASN A 148 3.42 -20.03 10.82
N GLY A 149 4.16 -19.29 11.67
CA GLY A 149 5.59 -19.05 11.48
C GLY A 149 5.89 -18.19 10.23
N VAL A 150 7.17 -17.85 10.05
CA VAL A 150 7.68 -17.11 8.88
C VAL A 150 8.61 -18.02 8.10
N TRP A 151 8.35 -18.16 6.81
CA TRP A 151 9.27 -18.81 5.89
C TRP A 151 10.09 -17.74 5.15
N ALA A 152 11.41 -17.89 5.18
CA ALA A 152 12.32 -17.09 4.39
C ALA A 152 13.22 -18.01 3.57
N LYS A 153 13.64 -17.54 2.38
CA LYS A 153 14.63 -18.24 1.56
C LYS A 153 15.90 -17.39 1.53
N ASP A 154 17.03 -18.03 1.77
CA ASP A 154 18.36 -17.42 1.69
C ASP A 154 19.29 -18.35 0.91
N GLY A 155 19.48 -18.07 -0.38
CA GLY A 155 20.19 -18.94 -1.31
C GLY A 155 19.54 -20.33 -1.40
N ASN A 156 20.29 -21.36 -1.02
CA ASN A 156 19.83 -22.75 -0.99
C ASN A 156 19.16 -23.15 0.33
N ASN A 157 19.08 -22.21 1.29
CA ASN A 157 18.49 -22.45 2.60
C ASN A 157 17.04 -21.98 2.61
N PHE A 158 16.15 -22.82 3.17
CA PHE A 158 14.80 -22.45 3.56
C PHE A 158 14.76 -22.34 5.08
N VAL A 159 14.43 -21.15 5.56
CA VAL A 159 14.42 -20.84 6.98
C VAL A 159 12.99 -20.69 7.45
N PHE A 160 12.61 -21.46 8.45
CA PHE A 160 11.34 -21.36 9.13
C PHE A 160 11.55 -20.81 10.54
N VAL A 161 10.96 -19.68 10.85
CA VAL A 161 10.99 -19.06 12.18
C VAL A 161 9.59 -19.14 12.77
N ARG A 162 9.43 -19.87 13.87
CA ARG A 162 8.11 -20.02 14.51
C ARG A 162 7.68 -18.77 15.25
N ARG A 163 8.60 -18.07 15.91
CA ARG A 163 8.32 -16.86 16.69
C ARG A 163 9.44 -15.85 16.55
N VAL A 164 9.05 -14.60 16.30
CA VAL A 164 9.96 -13.44 16.32
C VAL A 164 9.62 -12.60 17.54
N THR A 165 10.63 -12.21 18.32
CA THR A 165 10.48 -11.39 19.53
C THR A 165 10.94 -9.96 19.24
N ASP A 166 10.41 -8.97 19.98
CA ASP A 166 10.65 -7.53 19.78
C ASP A 166 12.13 -7.10 19.86
N ASP A 167 12.97 -7.86 20.54
CA ASP A 167 14.41 -7.56 20.71
C ASP A 167 15.30 -8.21 19.64
N ALA A 168 14.86 -8.30 18.39
CA ALA A 168 15.60 -9.00 17.33
C ALA A 168 16.04 -10.43 17.73
N LYS A 169 15.23 -11.09 18.55
CA LYS A 169 15.42 -12.50 18.94
C LYS A 169 14.42 -13.37 18.22
N LEU A 170 14.88 -14.50 17.72
CA LEU A 170 14.06 -15.53 17.09
C LEU A 170 13.98 -16.74 18.01
N ASN A 171 12.83 -17.41 18.01
CA ASN A 171 12.63 -18.65 18.74
C ASN A 171 12.11 -19.74 17.83
N ASP A 172 12.58 -20.96 18.03
CA ASP A 172 12.21 -22.13 17.23
C ASP A 172 12.52 -21.92 15.73
N ILE A 173 13.80 -21.93 15.40
CA ILE A 173 14.30 -21.70 14.03
C ILE A 173 14.66 -23.04 13.41
N TYR A 174 14.17 -23.30 12.22
CA TYR A 174 14.53 -24.43 11.39
C TYR A 174 15.19 -23.95 10.12
N ILE A 175 16.38 -24.45 9.82
CA ILE A 175 17.13 -24.13 8.60
C ILE A 175 17.28 -25.43 7.81
N TYR A 176 16.67 -25.46 6.63
CA TYR A 176 16.71 -26.57 5.69
C TYR A 176 17.65 -26.20 4.55
N THR A 177 18.75 -26.94 4.39
CA THR A 177 19.71 -26.73 3.29
C THR A 177 19.51 -27.80 2.21
N PHE A 178 19.37 -27.34 0.96
CA PHE A 178 19.17 -28.21 -0.18
C PHE A 178 20.38 -28.18 -1.13
N ASP A 179 20.67 -29.31 -1.77
CA ASP A 179 21.64 -29.38 -2.85
C ASP A 179 21.07 -28.82 -4.18
N GLN A 180 21.90 -28.80 -5.23
CA GLN A 180 21.49 -28.36 -6.58
C GLN A 180 20.38 -29.26 -7.19
N ASN A 181 20.26 -30.51 -6.73
CA ASN A 181 19.24 -31.46 -7.17
C ASN A 181 17.97 -31.40 -6.32
N ARG A 182 17.87 -30.42 -5.41
CA ARG A 182 16.76 -30.22 -4.45
C ARG A 182 16.60 -31.37 -3.44
N ASN A 183 17.67 -32.11 -3.14
CA ASN A 183 17.66 -33.02 -2.00
C ASN A 183 18.02 -32.27 -0.73
N LEU A 184 17.35 -32.59 0.37
CA LEU A 184 17.66 -32.05 1.70
C LEU A 184 18.98 -32.69 2.17
N THR A 185 20.01 -31.87 2.39
CA THR A 185 21.33 -32.29 2.84
C THR A 185 21.59 -31.98 4.30
N GLU A 186 20.94 -30.94 4.83
CA GLU A 186 21.19 -30.49 6.19
C GLU A 186 19.90 -29.91 6.80
N LEU A 187 19.67 -30.21 8.07
CA LEU A 187 18.62 -29.64 8.90
C LEU A 187 19.23 -29.11 10.20
N LYS A 188 19.11 -27.82 10.44
CA LYS A 188 19.44 -27.22 11.74
C LYS A 188 18.17 -26.78 12.43
N HIS A 189 18.03 -27.15 13.69
CA HIS A 189 16.99 -26.61 14.58
C HIS A 189 17.67 -25.88 15.73
N ALA A 190 17.37 -24.62 15.90
CA ALA A 190 17.86 -23.81 17.01
C ALA A 190 16.68 -23.33 17.87
N ASN A 191 16.81 -23.44 19.18
CA ASN A 191 15.78 -22.97 20.08
C ASN A 191 15.68 -21.44 20.10
N GLN A 192 16.82 -20.77 19.98
CA GLN A 192 16.90 -19.30 19.95
C GLN A 192 17.97 -18.81 18.98
N ALA A 193 17.75 -17.60 18.43
CA ALA A 193 18.78 -16.83 17.76
C ALA A 193 18.70 -15.37 18.20
N SER A 194 19.87 -14.74 18.34
CA SER A 194 20.03 -13.32 18.65
C SER A 194 20.88 -12.64 17.58
N TYR A 195 20.43 -11.50 17.11
CA TYR A 195 21.16 -10.69 16.13
C TYR A 195 22.09 -9.72 16.87
N SER A 196 23.33 -9.63 16.42
CA SER A 196 24.28 -8.61 16.86
C SER A 196 24.43 -7.56 15.78
N GLU A 197 24.05 -6.31 16.06
CA GLU A 197 24.21 -5.19 15.13
C GLU A 197 25.68 -4.92 14.81
N ASP A 198 26.57 -5.05 15.82
CA ASP A 198 28.01 -4.80 15.67
C ASP A 198 28.68 -5.77 14.71
N GLU A 199 28.30 -7.05 14.76
CA GLU A 199 28.85 -8.09 13.88
C GLU A 199 28.01 -8.32 12.63
N SER A 200 26.81 -7.76 12.54
CA SER A 200 25.81 -8.02 11.49
C SER A 200 25.53 -9.51 11.28
N LYS A 201 25.56 -10.30 12.35
CA LYS A 201 25.42 -11.77 12.32
C LYS A 201 24.44 -12.27 13.37
N TRP A 202 23.80 -13.41 13.05
CA TRP A 202 22.99 -14.15 13.99
C TRP A 202 23.82 -15.16 14.78
N THR A 203 23.54 -15.28 16.07
CA THR A 203 24.06 -16.34 16.92
C THR A 203 22.92 -17.27 17.29
N LEU A 204 22.96 -18.49 16.79
CA LEU A 204 22.04 -19.57 17.14
C LEU A 204 22.44 -20.15 18.49
N ARG A 205 21.46 -20.52 19.32
CA ARG A 205 21.65 -21.19 20.61
C ARG A 205 20.87 -22.50 20.69
N GLN A 206 21.48 -23.52 21.31
CA GLN A 206 20.93 -24.88 21.45
C GLN A 206 20.57 -25.43 20.08
N VAL A 207 21.60 -25.65 19.27
CA VAL A 207 21.46 -26.07 17.87
C VAL A 207 21.56 -27.59 17.78
N ASN A 208 20.49 -28.21 17.30
CA ASN A 208 20.47 -29.59 16.84
C ASN A 208 20.76 -29.60 15.34
N HIS A 209 21.87 -30.17 14.95
CA HIS A 209 22.35 -30.20 13.58
C HIS A 209 22.29 -31.63 13.05
N SER A 210 21.50 -31.88 12.04
CA SER A 210 21.35 -33.17 11.37
C SER A 210 21.86 -33.07 9.94
N MET A 211 22.91 -33.82 9.62
CA MET A 211 23.40 -33.99 8.25
C MET A 211 22.76 -35.23 7.65
N ILE A 212 22.22 -35.10 6.46
CA ILE A 212 21.46 -36.13 5.76
C ILE A 212 22.27 -36.55 4.54
N SER A 213 22.82 -37.76 4.58
CA SER A 213 23.46 -38.43 3.45
C SER A 213 22.52 -39.49 2.89
N LYS A 214 22.86 -40.10 1.76
CA LYS A 214 22.01 -41.11 1.13
C LYS A 214 21.74 -42.35 2.02
N ASP A 215 22.71 -42.72 2.84
CA ASP A 215 22.68 -43.99 3.64
C ASP A 215 22.73 -43.72 5.15
N GLU A 216 22.96 -42.49 5.59
CA GLU A 216 23.17 -42.19 7.01
C GLU A 216 22.65 -40.79 7.38
N ILE A 217 22.11 -40.64 8.60
CA ILE A 217 21.76 -39.38 9.22
C ILE A 217 22.63 -39.22 10.46
N THR A 218 23.52 -38.23 10.42
CA THR A 218 24.38 -37.91 11.57
C THR A 218 23.83 -36.70 12.29
N THR A 219 23.57 -36.83 13.61
CA THR A 219 23.07 -35.72 14.43
C THR A 219 24.11 -35.28 15.45
N SER A 220 24.32 -33.98 15.55
CA SER A 220 25.21 -33.36 16.55
C SER A 220 24.52 -32.19 17.24
N ASN A 221 24.84 -31.99 18.54
CA ASN A 221 24.29 -30.90 19.33
C ASN A 221 25.37 -29.89 19.63
N ARG A 222 25.07 -28.58 19.42
CA ARG A 222 25.98 -27.47 19.73
C ARG A 222 25.28 -26.47 20.64
N LEU A 223 25.98 -25.93 21.61
CA LEU A 223 25.45 -24.92 22.53
C LEU A 223 25.25 -23.59 21.83
N SER A 224 26.15 -23.25 20.90
CA SER A 224 26.08 -22.01 20.13
C SER A 224 26.75 -22.16 18.79
N GLU A 225 26.20 -21.52 17.72
CA GLU A 225 26.75 -21.51 16.37
C GLU A 225 26.48 -20.13 15.74
N LYS A 226 27.48 -19.53 15.07
CA LYS A 226 27.28 -18.31 14.26
C LYS A 226 26.62 -18.72 12.95
N TRP A 227 25.54 -18.04 12.61
CA TRP A 227 24.80 -18.25 11.36
C TRP A 227 25.05 -17.10 10.41
N GLU A 228 25.70 -17.42 9.30
CA GLU A 228 25.94 -16.48 8.22
C GLU A 228 24.73 -16.48 7.26
N THR A 229 24.03 -15.37 7.21
CA THR A 229 22.81 -15.20 6.41
C THR A 229 22.64 -13.73 6.03
N ASN A 230 22.02 -13.50 4.87
CA ASN A 230 21.59 -12.17 4.43
C ASN A 230 20.26 -11.71 5.06
N LEU A 231 19.65 -12.56 5.91
CA LEU A 231 18.41 -12.27 6.61
C LEU A 231 18.69 -11.36 7.81
N THR A 232 18.40 -10.08 7.70
CA THR A 232 18.40 -9.14 8.83
C THR A 232 17.05 -9.14 9.55
N PRO A 233 16.95 -8.64 10.80
CA PRO A 233 15.68 -8.49 11.51
C PRO A 233 14.64 -7.72 10.70
N ASP A 234 15.04 -6.64 10.03
CA ASP A 234 14.15 -5.83 9.16
C ASP A 234 13.58 -6.62 7.99
N LYS A 235 14.41 -7.45 7.35
CA LYS A 235 13.98 -8.31 6.23
C LYS A 235 13.01 -9.39 6.71
N LEU A 236 13.24 -10.00 7.87
CA LEU A 236 12.32 -10.97 8.48
C LEU A 236 11.01 -10.31 8.91
N GLY A 237 11.04 -9.09 9.42
CA GLY A 237 9.86 -8.28 9.69
C GLY A 237 9.05 -7.99 8.42
N ALA A 238 9.74 -7.63 7.34
CA ALA A 238 9.11 -7.32 6.04
C ALA A 238 8.40 -8.52 5.40
N VAL A 239 8.87 -9.76 5.62
CA VAL A 239 8.20 -10.99 5.14
C VAL A 239 6.79 -11.13 5.69
N SER A 240 6.53 -10.65 6.90
CA SER A 240 5.21 -10.70 7.54
C SER A 240 4.29 -9.55 7.12
N LEU A 241 4.81 -8.49 6.48
CA LEU A 241 4.06 -7.31 6.07
C LEU A 241 3.46 -7.50 4.67
N ARG A 242 2.30 -6.90 4.45
CA ARG A 242 1.73 -6.80 3.09
C ARG A 242 2.54 -5.78 2.29
N PRO A 243 2.82 -6.03 0.99
CA PRO A 243 3.57 -5.09 0.14
C PRO A 243 3.02 -3.65 0.20
N THR A 244 1.69 -3.53 0.29
CA THR A 244 0.98 -2.24 0.33
C THR A 244 1.24 -1.41 1.60
N SER A 245 1.74 -2.03 2.67
CA SER A 245 2.04 -1.35 3.95
C SER A 245 3.49 -0.89 4.05
N LEU A 246 4.36 -1.29 3.11
CA LEU A 246 5.76 -0.86 3.08
C LEU A 246 5.88 0.54 2.46
N SER A 247 6.87 1.31 2.89
CA SER A 247 7.29 2.55 2.24
C SER A 247 7.91 2.30 0.86
N ILE A 248 8.10 3.33 0.05
CA ILE A 248 8.79 3.20 -1.25
C ILE A 248 10.21 2.73 -1.03
N SER A 249 10.92 3.31 -0.05
CA SER A 249 12.28 2.90 0.33
C SER A 249 12.32 1.47 0.85
N GLY A 250 11.37 1.08 1.70
CA GLY A 250 11.24 -0.29 2.20
C GLY A 250 10.97 -1.31 1.09
N LEU A 251 10.10 -0.97 0.12
CA LEU A 251 9.83 -1.79 -1.05
C LEU A 251 11.08 -1.97 -1.91
N TYR A 252 11.83 -0.89 -2.16
CA TYR A 252 13.06 -0.95 -2.96
C TYR A 252 14.09 -1.91 -2.33
N ASN A 253 14.37 -1.76 -1.04
CA ASN A 253 15.32 -2.62 -0.32
C ASN A 253 14.85 -4.08 -0.29
N TYR A 254 13.54 -4.30 -0.11
CA TYR A 254 13.00 -5.65 -0.07
C TYR A 254 12.99 -6.34 -1.45
N ILE A 255 12.69 -5.60 -2.52
CA ILE A 255 12.78 -6.09 -3.91
C ILE A 255 14.22 -6.49 -4.25
N SER A 256 15.22 -5.68 -3.86
CA SER A 256 16.64 -6.02 -4.07
C SER A 256 17.01 -7.32 -3.37
N PHE A 257 16.59 -7.47 -2.11
CA PHE A 257 16.80 -8.72 -1.36
C PHE A 257 16.13 -9.94 -2.03
N LEU A 258 14.88 -9.81 -2.47
CA LEU A 258 14.17 -10.92 -3.14
C LEU A 258 14.85 -11.33 -4.45
N ARG A 259 15.38 -10.36 -5.22
CA ARG A 259 16.15 -10.63 -6.45
C ARG A 259 17.44 -11.37 -6.16
N GLU A 260 18.20 -10.95 -5.15
CA GLU A 260 19.45 -11.61 -4.73
C GLU A 260 19.20 -13.05 -4.30
N THR A 261 18.05 -13.33 -3.67
CA THR A 261 17.67 -14.67 -3.19
C THR A 261 16.89 -15.50 -4.22
N GLY A 262 16.70 -14.99 -5.44
CA GLY A 262 16.01 -15.69 -6.53
C GLY A 262 14.52 -15.94 -6.25
N GLN A 263 13.87 -15.04 -5.50
CA GLN A 263 12.44 -15.11 -5.18
C GLN A 263 11.61 -14.24 -6.12
N ASP A 264 10.29 -14.51 -6.20
CA ASP A 264 9.37 -13.72 -7.02
C ASP A 264 9.18 -12.31 -6.44
N VAL A 265 9.48 -11.31 -7.25
CA VAL A 265 9.40 -9.88 -6.91
C VAL A 265 8.15 -9.20 -7.46
N SER A 266 7.38 -9.87 -8.33
CA SER A 266 6.36 -9.27 -9.19
C SER A 266 5.32 -8.45 -8.42
N ARG A 267 4.85 -8.94 -7.27
CA ARG A 267 3.85 -8.25 -6.43
C ARG A 267 4.43 -7.01 -5.73
N PHE A 268 5.70 -7.07 -5.33
CA PHE A 268 6.38 -5.96 -4.66
C PHE A 268 6.73 -4.86 -5.66
N GLU A 269 7.22 -5.23 -6.85
CA GLU A 269 7.48 -4.30 -7.95
C GLU A 269 6.20 -3.59 -8.40
N LEU A 270 5.09 -4.32 -8.55
CA LEU A 270 3.80 -3.70 -8.89
C LEU A 270 3.39 -2.65 -7.85
N THR A 271 3.53 -2.98 -6.56
CA THR A 271 3.18 -2.05 -5.48
C THR A 271 4.11 -0.83 -5.47
N PHE A 272 5.41 -1.04 -5.70
CA PHE A 272 6.40 0.01 -5.80
C PHE A 272 6.06 1.01 -6.92
N TRP A 273 5.78 0.52 -8.13
CA TRP A 273 5.42 1.36 -9.25
C TRP A 273 4.06 2.04 -9.08
N ARG A 274 3.08 1.37 -8.47
CA ARG A 274 1.79 1.98 -8.13
C ARG A 274 1.96 3.17 -7.19
N LYS A 275 2.83 3.08 -6.18
CA LYS A 275 3.13 4.21 -5.27
C LYS A 275 3.82 5.36 -6.00
N ILE A 276 4.79 5.07 -6.87
CA ILE A 276 5.48 6.09 -7.68
C ILE A 276 4.51 6.81 -8.63
N PHE A 277 3.59 6.08 -9.28
CA PHE A 277 2.64 6.65 -10.23
C PHE A 277 1.33 7.15 -9.62
N GLN A 278 1.17 7.05 -8.30
CA GLN A 278 -0.01 7.60 -7.60
C GLN A 278 -0.26 9.08 -7.90
N PRO A 279 0.75 9.98 -7.95
CA PRO A 279 0.57 11.35 -8.40
C PRO A 279 -0.09 11.48 -9.77
N VAL A 280 0.32 10.65 -10.71
CA VAL A 280 -0.26 10.64 -12.07
C VAL A 280 -1.72 10.26 -12.02
N SER A 281 -2.07 9.21 -11.26
CA SER A 281 -3.45 8.75 -11.09
C SER A 281 -4.36 9.85 -10.53
N VAL A 282 -3.89 10.57 -9.51
CA VAL A 282 -4.64 11.71 -8.92
C VAL A 282 -4.83 12.83 -9.95
N GLY A 283 -3.77 13.20 -10.67
CA GLY A 283 -3.83 14.21 -11.72
C GLY A 283 -4.83 13.84 -12.82
N VAL A 284 -4.81 12.60 -13.29
CA VAL A 284 -5.74 12.05 -14.29
C VAL A 284 -7.18 12.11 -13.78
N MET A 285 -7.44 11.75 -12.52
CA MET A 285 -8.77 11.81 -11.92
C MET A 285 -9.30 13.24 -11.83
N MET A 286 -8.46 14.20 -11.47
CA MET A 286 -8.87 15.61 -11.42
C MET A 286 -9.10 16.20 -12.82
N LEU A 287 -8.31 15.79 -13.83
CA LEU A 287 -8.53 16.19 -15.22
C LEU A 287 -9.83 15.55 -15.78
N LEU A 288 -10.16 14.32 -15.37
CA LEU A 288 -11.40 13.67 -15.72
C LEU A 288 -12.61 14.47 -15.18
N ALA A 289 -12.55 14.89 -13.91
CA ALA A 289 -13.57 15.76 -13.33
C ALA A 289 -13.77 17.04 -14.16
N LEU A 290 -12.67 17.67 -14.57
CA LEU A 290 -12.68 18.86 -15.39
C LEU A 290 -13.34 18.61 -16.77
N SER A 291 -13.00 17.49 -17.43
CA SER A 291 -13.56 17.13 -18.73
C SER A 291 -15.08 16.92 -18.67
N PHE A 292 -15.57 16.33 -17.59
CA PHE A 292 -17.00 16.16 -17.36
C PHE A 292 -17.74 17.49 -17.14
N ILE A 293 -17.17 18.40 -16.35
CA ILE A 293 -17.80 19.69 -16.02
C ILE A 293 -17.86 20.60 -17.25
N PHE A 294 -16.82 20.65 -18.08
CA PHE A 294 -16.90 21.36 -19.33
C PHE A 294 -17.68 20.60 -20.41
N GLY A 295 -18.05 19.38 -20.11
CA GLY A 295 -18.74 18.48 -20.99
C GLY A 295 -20.18 18.18 -20.61
N SER A 296 -20.45 16.88 -20.42
CA SER A 296 -21.78 16.31 -20.26
C SER A 296 -22.46 16.66 -18.94
N LEU A 297 -21.69 16.99 -17.91
CA LEU A 297 -22.22 17.26 -16.55
C LEU A 297 -22.40 18.74 -16.22
N ARG A 298 -22.33 19.63 -17.20
CA ARG A 298 -22.49 21.09 -16.98
C ARG A 298 -23.88 21.46 -16.44
N SER A 299 -24.92 20.82 -16.97
CA SER A 299 -26.33 21.15 -16.70
C SER A 299 -27.05 20.14 -15.82
N VAL A 300 -26.36 19.11 -15.31
CA VAL A 300 -26.97 18.07 -14.48
C VAL A 300 -26.97 18.41 -12.99
N THR A 301 -27.86 17.74 -12.25
CA THR A 301 -28.00 17.89 -10.80
C THR A 301 -26.75 17.45 -10.05
N ALA A 302 -26.61 17.93 -8.80
CA ALA A 302 -25.49 17.50 -7.94
C ALA A 302 -25.48 16.00 -7.67
N GLY A 303 -26.66 15.37 -7.52
CA GLY A 303 -26.80 13.93 -7.34
C GLY A 303 -26.24 13.14 -8.54
N ALA A 304 -26.58 13.55 -9.77
CA ALA A 304 -26.06 12.88 -10.96
C ALA A 304 -24.52 13.00 -11.09
N ARG A 305 -23.94 14.11 -10.67
CA ARG A 305 -22.47 14.27 -10.63
C ARG A 305 -21.82 13.32 -9.62
N ILE A 306 -22.42 13.18 -8.43
CA ILE A 306 -21.93 12.25 -7.41
C ILE A 306 -21.99 10.81 -7.92
N VAL A 307 -23.12 10.38 -8.47
CA VAL A 307 -23.28 9.03 -9.03
C VAL A 307 -22.26 8.77 -10.15
N THR A 308 -22.12 9.72 -11.09
CA THR A 308 -21.11 9.60 -12.17
C THR A 308 -19.71 9.51 -11.61
N GLY A 309 -19.36 10.35 -10.63
CA GLY A 309 -18.05 10.32 -9.98
C GLY A 309 -17.76 9.00 -9.26
N ILE A 310 -18.77 8.45 -8.56
CA ILE A 310 -18.65 7.14 -7.92
C ILE A 310 -18.44 6.05 -8.97
N CYS A 311 -19.24 6.02 -10.05
CA CYS A 311 -19.12 5.03 -11.11
C CYS A 311 -17.73 5.05 -11.77
N PHE A 312 -17.21 6.25 -12.12
CA PHE A 312 -15.89 6.37 -12.76
C PHE A 312 -14.73 6.15 -11.77
N GLY A 313 -14.89 6.56 -10.50
CA GLY A 313 -13.92 6.26 -9.45
C GLY A 313 -13.81 4.76 -9.18
N PHE A 314 -14.96 4.07 -9.10
CA PHE A 314 -15.01 2.62 -8.97
C PHE A 314 -14.47 1.90 -10.20
N LEU A 315 -14.83 2.37 -11.40
CA LEU A 315 -14.29 1.83 -12.65
C LEU A 315 -12.76 1.93 -12.69
N PHE A 316 -12.21 3.06 -12.29
CA PHE A 316 -10.76 3.22 -12.22
C PHE A 316 -10.13 2.23 -11.23
N TYR A 317 -10.73 2.06 -10.05
CA TYR A 317 -10.26 1.09 -9.06
C TYR A 317 -10.24 -0.32 -9.62
N VAL A 318 -11.34 -0.75 -10.27
CA VAL A 318 -11.46 -2.09 -10.87
C VAL A 318 -10.43 -2.27 -12.00
N VAL A 319 -10.30 -1.30 -12.89
CA VAL A 319 -9.31 -1.32 -13.99
C VAL A 319 -7.89 -1.40 -13.42
N ASN A 320 -7.58 -0.60 -12.40
CA ASN A 320 -6.27 -0.63 -11.74
C ASN A 320 -5.96 -2.00 -11.10
N GLU A 321 -6.96 -2.65 -10.53
CA GLU A 321 -6.78 -3.98 -9.94
C GLU A 321 -6.62 -5.06 -11.02
N ILE A 322 -7.44 -5.03 -12.07
CA ILE A 322 -7.34 -5.99 -13.20
C ILE A 322 -5.97 -5.91 -13.86
N PHE A 323 -5.51 -4.72 -14.27
CA PHE A 323 -4.20 -4.56 -14.92
C PHE A 323 -3.03 -4.94 -14.00
N GLY A 324 -3.16 -4.66 -12.71
CA GLY A 324 -2.18 -5.10 -11.73
C GLY A 324 -2.08 -6.62 -11.64
N GLN A 325 -3.20 -7.31 -11.48
CA GLN A 325 -3.22 -8.77 -11.41
C GLN A 325 -2.77 -9.41 -12.74
N MET A 326 -3.18 -8.86 -13.87
CA MET A 326 -2.70 -9.31 -15.19
C MET A 326 -1.18 -9.18 -15.31
N SER A 327 -0.59 -8.07 -14.86
CA SER A 327 0.86 -7.87 -14.86
C SER A 327 1.59 -8.96 -14.07
N VAL A 328 1.08 -9.33 -12.90
CA VAL A 328 1.67 -10.39 -12.06
C VAL A 328 1.49 -11.78 -12.69
N VAL A 329 0.28 -12.11 -13.18
CA VAL A 329 -0.04 -13.45 -13.70
C VAL A 329 0.67 -13.73 -15.02
N TYR A 330 0.74 -12.75 -15.92
CA TYR A 330 1.37 -12.90 -17.23
C TYR A 330 2.85 -12.49 -17.26
N ASN A 331 3.47 -12.25 -16.09
CA ASN A 331 4.87 -11.82 -15.96
C ASN A 331 5.21 -10.60 -16.84
N MET A 332 4.25 -9.66 -16.99
CA MET A 332 4.49 -8.40 -17.69
C MET A 332 5.29 -7.45 -16.81
N PRO A 333 6.06 -6.50 -17.39
CA PRO A 333 6.75 -5.50 -16.58
C PRO A 333 5.76 -4.76 -15.66
N ALA A 334 6.06 -4.70 -14.36
CA ALA A 334 5.19 -4.15 -13.33
C ALA A 334 4.79 -2.68 -13.59
N VAL A 335 5.64 -1.94 -14.32
CA VAL A 335 5.38 -0.57 -14.81
C VAL A 335 4.10 -0.50 -15.64
N PHE A 336 3.86 -1.49 -16.52
CA PHE A 336 2.63 -1.54 -17.34
C PHE A 336 1.40 -1.72 -16.46
N GLY A 337 1.44 -2.65 -15.51
CA GLY A 337 0.34 -2.86 -14.56
C GLY A 337 -0.02 -1.63 -13.74
N ALA A 338 0.96 -0.77 -13.45
CA ALA A 338 0.78 0.45 -12.68
C ALA A 338 0.33 1.66 -13.53
N LEU A 339 0.81 1.80 -14.77
CA LEU A 339 0.56 2.97 -15.64
C LEU A 339 -0.66 2.82 -16.55
N MET A 340 -0.96 1.60 -17.05
CA MET A 340 -2.03 1.37 -18.03
C MET A 340 -3.39 1.92 -17.61
N PRO A 341 -3.85 1.75 -16.36
CA PRO A 341 -5.11 2.34 -15.93
C PRO A 341 -5.16 3.86 -16.18
N SER A 342 -4.11 4.57 -15.78
CA SER A 342 -4.01 6.03 -15.95
C SER A 342 -3.97 6.42 -17.44
N LEU A 343 -3.27 5.68 -18.28
CA LEU A 343 -3.21 5.93 -19.73
C LEU A 343 -4.58 5.74 -20.40
N LEU A 344 -5.32 4.70 -20.05
CA LEU A 344 -6.68 4.47 -20.54
C LEU A 344 -7.60 5.65 -20.22
N PHE A 345 -7.51 6.16 -19.00
CA PHE A 345 -8.32 7.31 -18.58
C PHE A 345 -7.86 8.61 -19.27
N ILE A 346 -6.56 8.78 -19.54
CA ILE A 346 -6.06 9.91 -20.35
C ILE A 346 -6.66 9.86 -21.78
N VAL A 347 -6.65 8.68 -22.42
CA VAL A 347 -7.26 8.50 -23.74
C VAL A 347 -8.75 8.82 -23.70
N MET A 348 -9.45 8.37 -22.67
CA MET A 348 -10.87 8.68 -22.46
C MET A 348 -11.11 10.18 -22.27
N ILE A 349 -10.28 10.87 -21.48
CA ILE A 349 -10.36 12.32 -21.31
C ILE A 349 -10.15 13.04 -22.64
N TRP A 350 -9.14 12.63 -23.40
CA TRP A 350 -8.86 13.20 -24.72
C TRP A 350 -10.04 12.99 -25.66
N TRP A 351 -10.63 11.81 -25.72
CA TRP A 351 -11.82 11.51 -26.52
C TRP A 351 -13.03 12.37 -26.10
N LEU A 352 -13.28 12.51 -24.80
CA LEU A 352 -14.37 13.34 -24.28
C LEU A 352 -14.18 14.83 -24.63
N LEU A 353 -12.95 15.33 -24.65
CA LEU A 353 -12.65 16.72 -25.00
C LEU A 353 -12.66 16.96 -26.50
N SER A 354 -12.24 15.97 -27.33
CA SER A 354 -12.21 16.08 -28.79
C SER A 354 -13.59 16.03 -29.41
N ARG A 355 -14.50 15.19 -28.88
CA ARG A 355 -15.86 15.02 -29.40
C ARG A 355 -16.77 16.26 -29.33
N LYS A 356 -16.30 17.33 -28.67
CA LYS A 356 -17.03 18.59 -28.45
C LYS A 356 -16.45 19.79 -29.20
N ARG A 357 -15.69 19.54 -30.25
CA ARG A 357 -15.25 20.59 -31.17
C ARG A 357 -16.21 20.83 -32.32
N ASP A 358 -17.29 20.01 -32.45
CA ASP A 358 -18.42 20.19 -33.35
C ASP A 358 -19.62 20.75 -32.50
#